data_36c942bfd4e86e93444ba6613034e35b
#
_entry.id   36c942bfd4e86e93444ba6613034e35b
#
_cell.length_a   1.000
_cell.length_b   1.000
_cell.length_c   1.000
_cell.angle_alpha   90.00
_cell.angle_beta   90.00
_cell.angle_gamma   90.00
#
_symmetry.space_group_name_H-M   'P 1'
#
loop_
_entity.id
_entity.type
_entity.pdbx_description
1 polymer ?
#
loop_
_entity_poly.entity_id
_entity_poly.type
_entity_poly.pdbx_seq_one_letter_code
_entity_poly.pdbx_strand_id
1 'polypeptide(L)'
;QLMADGDKYQLPQDFLMEMMDVNEALMELELNPDSVILATLTNQINDLEKSIFDELIFYTDTFDSQNDQDRKNSLLKIKDIWYREKYLLRIRNSLNMFAAR
;
A
#
# COMPACT_ATOMS: atom_id res chain seq x y z
N GLN A 1 13.53 -14.23 4.91
CA GLN A 1 12.48 -13.41 5.50
C GLN A 1 13.06 -12.13 6.06
N LEU A 2 12.44 -11.00 5.72
CA LEU A 2 12.92 -9.69 6.15
C LEU A 2 12.70 -9.42 7.62
N MET A 3 11.70 -10.06 8.22
CA MET A 3 11.36 -9.88 9.62
C MET A 3 11.14 -11.22 10.27
N ALA A 4 11.64 -11.36 11.49
CA ALA A 4 11.35 -12.53 12.29
C ALA A 4 9.88 -12.51 12.73
N ASP A 5 9.36 -13.65 13.12
CA ASP A 5 7.96 -13.77 13.52
C ASP A 5 7.58 -12.84 14.66
N GLY A 6 8.52 -12.52 15.53
CA GLY A 6 8.26 -11.63 16.64
C GLY A 6 8.32 -10.15 16.30
N ASP A 7 8.82 -9.82 15.12
CA ASP A 7 8.93 -8.44 14.71
C ASP A 7 7.58 -7.91 14.27
N LYS A 8 7.26 -6.72 14.74
CA LYS A 8 6.01 -6.07 14.36
C LYS A 8 6.36 -4.80 13.62
N TYR A 9 6.39 -4.90 12.31
CA TYR A 9 6.60 -3.71 11.51
C TYR A 9 5.37 -2.83 11.61
N GLN A 10 5.60 -1.56 11.92
CA GLN A 10 4.52 -0.60 12.03
C GLN A 10 4.48 0.27 10.79
N LEU A 11 3.36 0.21 10.08
CA LEU A 11 3.16 1.04 8.90
C LEU A 11 3.08 2.52 9.30
N PRO A 12 3.41 3.44 8.39
CA PRO A 12 3.30 4.87 8.69
C PRO A 12 1.88 5.25 9.10
N GLN A 13 1.79 6.18 10.05
CA GLN A 13 0.50 6.61 10.59
C GLN A 13 -0.43 7.14 9.51
N ASP A 14 0.11 7.94 8.59
CA ASP A 14 -0.69 8.50 7.49
C ASP A 14 -1.31 7.41 6.63
N PHE A 15 -0.53 6.38 6.34
CA PHE A 15 -1.00 5.26 5.53
C PHE A 15 -2.09 4.50 6.27
N LEU A 16 -1.91 4.26 7.57
CA LEU A 16 -2.91 3.56 8.37
C LEU A 16 -4.23 4.33 8.41
N MET A 17 -4.17 5.64 8.56
CA MET A 17 -5.37 6.46 8.57
C MET A 17 -6.10 6.39 7.24
N GLU A 18 -5.37 6.44 6.15
CA GLU A 18 -5.95 6.32 4.81
C GLU A 18 -6.58 4.95 4.61
N MET A 19 -5.94 3.89 5.10
CA MET A 19 -6.47 2.54 4.99
C MET A 19 -7.71 2.34 5.84
N MET A 20 -7.84 3.05 6.96
CA MET A 20 -9.07 3.02 7.75
C MET A 20 -10.24 3.55 6.93
N ASP A 21 -10.05 4.66 6.23
CA ASP A 21 -11.08 5.22 5.37
C ASP A 21 -11.45 4.26 4.24
N VAL A 22 -10.44 3.62 3.65
CA VAL A 22 -10.66 2.63 2.59
C VAL A 22 -11.47 1.45 3.12
N ASN A 23 -11.12 0.95 4.31
CA ASN A 23 -11.83 -0.17 4.90
C ASN A 23 -13.29 0.18 5.22
N GLU A 24 -13.54 1.40 5.67
CA GLU A 24 -14.92 1.85 5.90
C GLU A 24 -15.72 1.86 4.61
N ALA A 25 -15.11 2.34 3.52
CA ALA A 25 -15.77 2.36 2.22
C ALA A 25 -16.06 0.95 1.73
N LEU A 26 -15.14 -0.01 1.97
CA LEU A 26 -15.37 -1.41 1.61
C LEU A 26 -16.53 -2.00 2.39
N MET A 27 -16.63 -1.67 3.68
CA MET A 27 -17.75 -2.14 4.50
C MET A 27 -19.09 -1.58 4.00
N GLU A 28 -19.09 -0.32 3.58
CA GLU A 28 -20.29 0.26 3.00
C GLU A 28 -20.70 -0.45 1.71
N LEU A 29 -19.71 -0.82 0.89
CA LEU A 29 -19.97 -1.55 -0.35
C LEU A 29 -20.58 -2.92 -0.08
N GLU A 30 -20.19 -3.58 1.03
CA GLU A 30 -20.79 -4.85 1.39
C GLU A 30 -22.26 -4.71 1.73
N LEU A 31 -22.61 -3.63 2.41
CA LEU A 31 -24.00 -3.37 2.83
C LEU A 31 -24.84 -2.81 1.70
N ASN A 32 -24.27 -1.88 0.93
CA ASN A 32 -24.96 -1.19 -0.15
C ASN A 32 -24.05 -1.05 -1.36
N PRO A 33 -24.03 -2.05 -2.25
CA PRO A 33 -23.21 -1.94 -3.45
C PRO A 33 -23.56 -0.69 -4.26
N ASP A 34 -22.52 0.08 -4.59
CA ASP A 34 -22.67 1.35 -5.31
C ASP A 34 -21.51 1.48 -6.28
N SER A 35 -21.85 1.56 -7.57
CA SER A 35 -20.83 1.61 -8.62
C SER A 35 -19.98 2.89 -8.56
N VAL A 36 -20.55 3.99 -8.08
CA VAL A 36 -19.82 5.25 -7.94
C VAL A 36 -18.78 5.13 -6.83
N ILE A 37 -19.16 4.56 -5.70
CA ILE A 37 -18.23 4.35 -4.59
C ILE A 37 -17.14 3.38 -5.00
N LEU A 38 -17.51 2.31 -5.69
CA LEU A 38 -16.54 1.33 -6.17
C LEU A 38 -15.52 1.97 -7.14
N ALA A 39 -15.99 2.78 -8.08
CA ALA A 39 -15.10 3.45 -9.03
C ALA A 39 -14.17 4.44 -8.32
N THR A 40 -14.71 5.21 -7.38
CA THR A 40 -13.93 6.19 -6.62
C THR A 40 -12.84 5.48 -5.82
N LEU A 41 -13.19 4.40 -5.15
CA LEU A 41 -12.25 3.64 -4.33
C LEU A 41 -11.18 2.98 -5.21
N THR A 42 -11.57 2.43 -6.35
CA THR A 42 -10.63 1.85 -7.29
C THR A 42 -9.62 2.88 -7.78
N ASN A 43 -10.07 4.08 -8.11
CA ASN A 43 -9.18 5.16 -8.52
C ASN A 43 -8.23 5.58 -7.40
N GLN A 44 -8.74 5.63 -6.18
CA GLN A 44 -7.90 5.96 -5.02
C GLN A 44 -6.78 4.93 -4.83
N ILE A 45 -7.10 3.66 -4.94
CA ILE A 45 -6.10 2.60 -4.81
C ILE A 45 -5.10 2.63 -5.95
N ASN A 46 -5.56 2.90 -7.18
CA ASN A 46 -4.65 3.05 -8.33
C ASN A 46 -3.67 4.19 -8.11
N ASP A 47 -4.12 5.32 -7.60
CA ASP A 47 -3.27 6.47 -7.33
C ASP A 47 -2.24 6.16 -6.25
N LEU A 48 -2.66 5.45 -5.20
CA LEU A 48 -1.75 5.03 -4.14
C LEU A 48 -0.68 4.08 -4.66
N GLU A 49 -1.07 3.11 -5.49
CA GLU A 49 -0.10 2.17 -6.06
C GLU A 49 0.90 2.88 -6.96
N LYS A 50 0.44 3.84 -7.74
CA LYS A 50 1.33 4.61 -8.60
C LYS A 50 2.33 5.41 -7.76
N SER A 51 1.85 6.06 -6.70
CA SER A 51 2.70 6.84 -5.82
C SER A 51 3.75 5.96 -5.15
N ILE A 52 3.36 4.79 -4.69
CA ILE A 52 4.27 3.85 -4.04
C ILE A 52 5.29 3.31 -5.05
N PHE A 53 4.86 3.01 -6.26
CA PHE A 53 5.75 2.55 -7.30
C PHE A 53 6.81 3.61 -7.65
N ASP A 54 6.40 4.88 -7.73
CA ASP A 54 7.32 5.98 -7.97
C ASP A 54 8.37 6.09 -6.86
N GLU A 55 7.95 5.90 -5.60
CA GLU A 55 8.90 5.86 -4.48
C GLU A 55 9.88 4.70 -4.64
N LEU A 56 9.38 3.53 -5.00
CA LEU A 56 10.23 2.36 -5.18
C LEU A 56 11.30 2.60 -6.24
N ILE A 57 10.90 3.14 -7.38
CA ILE A 57 11.83 3.43 -8.47
C ILE A 57 12.90 4.42 -7.99
N PHE A 58 12.50 5.45 -7.27
CA PHE A 58 13.45 6.43 -6.75
C PHE A 58 14.52 5.76 -5.88
N TYR A 59 14.11 4.93 -4.94
CA TYR A 59 15.06 4.30 -4.04
C TYR A 59 15.91 3.23 -4.71
N THR A 60 15.37 2.48 -5.65
CA THR A 60 16.13 1.47 -6.36
C THR A 60 17.11 2.09 -7.34
N ASP A 61 16.73 3.16 -8.03
CA ASP A 61 17.61 3.81 -9.00
C ASP A 61 18.82 4.49 -8.34
N THR A 62 18.66 4.98 -7.12
CA THR A 62 19.73 5.69 -6.42
C THR A 62 20.55 4.79 -5.50
N PHE A 63 20.13 3.54 -5.31
CA PHE A 63 20.70 2.65 -4.31
C PHE A 63 22.21 2.44 -4.50
N ASP A 64 22.63 2.15 -5.72
CA ASP A 64 24.03 1.81 -6.02
C ASP A 64 24.98 2.99 -5.88
N SER A 65 24.48 4.20 -5.98
CA SER A 65 25.31 5.40 -5.87
C SER A 65 25.43 5.90 -4.43
N GLN A 66 24.78 5.23 -3.49
CA GLN A 66 24.75 5.66 -2.09
C GLN A 66 25.87 5.03 -1.28
N ASN A 67 26.24 5.69 -0.18
CA ASN A 67 27.17 5.12 0.80
C ASN A 67 26.43 4.08 1.64
N ASP A 68 27.17 3.37 2.51
CA ASP A 68 26.59 2.29 3.31
C ASP A 68 25.44 2.74 4.22
N GLN A 69 25.56 3.93 4.81
CA GLN A 69 24.52 4.44 5.69
C GLN A 69 23.26 4.77 4.91
N ASP A 70 23.41 5.41 3.76
CA ASP A 70 22.28 5.75 2.92
C ASP A 70 21.61 4.50 2.34
N ARG A 71 22.40 3.47 2.03
CA ARG A 71 21.85 2.19 1.59
C ARG A 71 20.98 1.55 2.65
N LYS A 72 21.41 1.60 3.92
CA LYS A 72 20.61 1.08 5.02
C LYS A 72 19.29 1.82 5.14
N ASN A 73 19.33 3.15 5.02
CA ASN A 73 18.12 3.96 5.07
C ASN A 73 17.19 3.64 3.90
N SER A 74 17.76 3.47 2.70
CA SER A 74 16.97 3.10 1.53
C SER A 74 16.33 1.73 1.68
N LEU A 75 17.06 0.77 2.26
CA LEU A 75 16.50 -0.56 2.52
C LEU A 75 15.30 -0.49 3.47
N LEU A 76 15.37 0.37 4.49
CA LEU A 76 14.25 0.56 5.39
C LEU A 76 13.05 1.15 4.66
N LYS A 77 13.28 2.08 3.74
CA LYS A 77 12.21 2.66 2.92
C LYS A 77 11.61 1.63 1.97
N ILE A 78 12.46 0.82 1.34
CA ILE A 78 12.00 -0.24 0.45
C ILE A 78 11.17 -1.26 1.22
N LYS A 79 11.58 -1.59 2.44
CA LYS A 79 10.83 -2.49 3.31
C LYS A 79 9.45 -1.92 3.63
N ASP A 80 9.38 -0.63 3.95
CA ASP A 80 8.12 0.06 4.19
C ASP A 80 7.21 -0.01 2.96
N ILE A 81 7.78 0.24 1.78
CA ILE A 81 7.05 0.16 0.52
C ILE A 81 6.47 -1.25 0.32
N TRP A 82 7.27 -2.27 0.61
CA TRP A 82 6.83 -3.66 0.47
C TRP A 82 5.61 -3.97 1.35
N TYR A 83 5.61 -3.48 2.59
CA TYR A 83 4.48 -3.70 3.49
C TYR A 83 3.24 -2.95 3.04
N ARG A 84 3.40 -1.73 2.54
CA ARG A 84 2.28 -0.98 1.99
C ARG A 84 1.71 -1.66 0.75
N GLU A 85 2.57 -2.17 -0.11
CA GLU A 85 2.15 -2.91 -1.30
C GLU A 85 1.36 -4.16 -0.95
N LYS A 86 1.81 -4.92 0.04
CA LYS A 86 1.09 -6.10 0.49
C LYS A 86 -0.31 -5.75 0.97
N TYR A 87 -0.42 -4.66 1.71
CA TYR A 87 -1.72 -4.21 2.20
C TYR A 87 -2.63 -3.82 1.03
N LEU A 88 -2.10 -3.05 0.09
CA LEU A 88 -2.86 -2.61 -1.07
C LEU A 88 -3.29 -3.78 -1.95
N LEU A 89 -2.46 -4.80 -2.08
CA LEU A 89 -2.83 -5.99 -2.84
C LEU A 89 -4.07 -6.65 -2.24
N ARG A 90 -4.12 -6.73 -0.91
CA ARG A 90 -5.28 -7.28 -0.21
C ARG A 90 -6.53 -6.46 -0.49
N ILE A 91 -6.42 -5.15 -0.44
CA ILE A 91 -7.54 -4.25 -0.73
C ILE A 91 -7.99 -4.42 -2.18
N ARG A 92 -7.05 -4.49 -3.13
CA ARG A 92 -7.37 -4.66 -4.53
C ARG A 92 -8.11 -5.98 -4.78
N ASN A 93 -7.69 -7.04 -4.10
CA ASN A 93 -8.39 -8.33 -4.22
C ASN A 93 -9.83 -8.21 -3.75
N SER A 94 -10.08 -7.48 -2.68
CA SER A 94 -11.44 -7.23 -2.19
C SER A 94 -12.25 -6.43 -3.21
N LEU A 95 -11.65 -5.41 -3.81
CA LEU A 95 -12.32 -4.61 -4.83
C LEU A 95 -12.67 -5.45 -6.05
N ASN A 96 -11.77 -6.32 -6.47
CA ASN A 96 -12.02 -7.20 -7.62
C ASN A 96 -13.20 -8.12 -7.35
N MET A 97 -13.36 -8.59 -6.13
CA MET A 97 -14.51 -9.41 -5.77
C MET A 97 -15.82 -8.65 -5.91
N PHE A 98 -15.84 -7.37 -5.51
CA PHE A 98 -17.02 -6.53 -5.70
C PHE A 98 -17.30 -6.30 -7.19
N ALA A 99 -16.26 -6.05 -7.97
CA ALA A 99 -16.40 -5.78 -9.39
C ALA A 99 -16.90 -7.01 -10.17
N ALA A 100 -16.64 -8.20 -9.65
CA ALA A 100 -17.06 -9.45 -10.30
C ALA A 100 -18.51 -9.84 -10.00
N ARG A 101 -19.17 -9.14 -9.10
CA ARG A 101 -20.56 -9.45 -8.73
C ARG A 101 -21.58 -8.99 -9.76
#